data_a8b2d7842c7114624689c2c3e2a1b235
#
_entry.id   a8b2d7842c7114624689c2c3e2a1b235
#
_cell.length_a   1.000
_cell.length_b   1.000
_cell.length_c   1.000
_cell.angle_alpha   90.00
_cell.angle_beta   90.00
_cell.angle_gamma   90.00
#
_symmetry.space_group_name_H-M   'P 1'
#
loop_
_entity.id
_entity.type
_entity.pdbx_description
1 polymer ?
#
loop_
_entity_poly.entity_id
_entity_poly.type
_entity_poly.pdbx_seq_one_letter_code
_entity_poly.pdbx_strand_id
1 'polypeptide(L)'
;MMQFEWPWLWLLLPLPWLLRWLLPAVPVHGDAALRVPFLDDFSTARGETGPAAQSPWPLWVAAMAWLLLIAALTRPQWLGDAIELPVSGRDLMLAVDLSGSMEVEDFQWQGELVNRLVATKVVASGFIDRRTGDRLGLILFGQQAYLQTPLTFDRETVKQLLLESAIGLAGKETAIGDAIGLAVKRLRDHPVNSRVLILLTDGANTAGEVDPLKAAELAAGAGLKIYTIGIGADEMVVRSLFGTRRVNPSQDLDEKTLRTIAESSGGRYFRARDTQELEQIYRLLDELEPVDEESRYFRPVHALYPWPLALALLLALPPIWFYQRGNRP
;
A
#
# COMPACT_ATOMS: atom_id res chain seq x y z
N MET A 1 -12.17 -8.36 -20.37
CA MET A 1 -11.99 -9.71 -20.94
C MET A 1 -12.61 -10.73 -19.98
N MET A 2 -13.33 -11.75 -20.52
CA MET A 2 -13.88 -12.83 -19.68
C MET A 2 -12.86 -13.95 -19.53
N GLN A 3 -12.61 -14.39 -18.29
CA GLN A 3 -11.66 -15.45 -17.99
C GLN A 3 -12.29 -16.43 -16.98
N PHE A 4 -11.98 -17.73 -17.12
CA PHE A 4 -12.36 -18.76 -16.16
C PHE A 4 -11.16 -19.09 -15.29
N GLU A 5 -11.34 -19.04 -13.97
CA GLU A 5 -10.25 -19.35 -13.03
C GLU A 5 -9.91 -20.85 -13.03
N TRP A 6 -10.94 -21.71 -13.14
CA TRP A 6 -10.80 -23.17 -13.14
C TRP A 6 -11.44 -23.83 -14.37
N PRO A 7 -10.90 -23.64 -15.58
CA PRO A 7 -11.49 -24.15 -16.82
C PRO A 7 -11.57 -25.67 -16.89
N TRP A 8 -10.71 -26.39 -16.16
CA TRP A 8 -10.69 -27.85 -16.12
C TRP A 8 -11.96 -28.47 -15.50
N LEU A 9 -12.75 -27.69 -14.74
CA LEU A 9 -14.01 -28.17 -14.17
C LEU A 9 -15.09 -28.46 -15.21
N TRP A 10 -14.95 -28.00 -16.44
CA TRP A 10 -15.82 -28.39 -17.55
C TRP A 10 -15.77 -29.91 -17.84
N LEU A 11 -14.67 -30.59 -17.45
CA LEU A 11 -14.56 -32.06 -17.56
C LEU A 11 -15.57 -32.80 -16.68
N LEU A 12 -16.15 -32.17 -15.67
CA LEU A 12 -17.19 -32.76 -14.81
C LEU A 12 -18.58 -32.72 -15.46
N LEU A 13 -18.74 -32.09 -16.61
CA LEU A 13 -20.02 -31.94 -17.28
C LEU A 13 -20.66 -33.31 -17.62
N PRO A 14 -19.96 -34.34 -18.15
CA PRO A 14 -20.52 -35.64 -18.44
C PRO A 14 -20.78 -36.53 -17.19
N LEU A 15 -20.35 -36.12 -16.01
CA LEU A 15 -20.39 -36.91 -14.77
C LEU A 15 -21.79 -37.51 -14.46
N PRO A 16 -22.93 -36.78 -14.56
CA PRO A 16 -24.23 -37.34 -14.26
C PRO A 16 -24.62 -38.50 -15.20
N TRP A 17 -24.27 -38.41 -16.51
CA TRP A 17 -24.53 -39.47 -17.50
C TRP A 17 -23.63 -40.66 -17.26
N LEU A 18 -22.39 -40.46 -16.87
CA LEU A 18 -21.42 -41.49 -16.55
C LEU A 18 -21.83 -42.26 -15.29
N LEU A 19 -22.29 -41.53 -14.25
CA LEU A 19 -22.83 -42.15 -13.04
C LEU A 19 -24.10 -42.95 -13.34
N ARG A 20 -25.01 -42.46 -14.17
CA ARG A 20 -26.21 -43.18 -14.59
C ARG A 20 -25.90 -44.47 -15.35
N TRP A 21 -24.80 -44.48 -16.09
CA TRP A 21 -24.34 -45.67 -16.82
C TRP A 21 -23.65 -46.70 -15.92
N LEU A 22 -22.90 -46.26 -14.92
CA LEU A 22 -22.14 -47.11 -14.00
C LEU A 22 -22.97 -47.67 -12.85
N LEU A 23 -23.99 -46.92 -12.40
CA LEU A 23 -24.82 -47.34 -11.26
C LEU A 23 -25.99 -48.23 -11.73
N PRO A 24 -26.19 -49.40 -11.08
CA PRO A 24 -27.34 -50.26 -11.37
C PRO A 24 -28.64 -49.52 -11.03
N ALA A 25 -29.68 -49.79 -11.83
CA ALA A 25 -31.00 -49.23 -11.54
C ALA A 25 -31.48 -49.75 -10.16
N VAL A 26 -31.88 -48.80 -9.30
CA VAL A 26 -32.48 -49.17 -8.01
C VAL A 26 -33.77 -49.94 -8.27
N PRO A 27 -33.92 -51.18 -7.79
CA PRO A 27 -35.17 -51.91 -7.94
C PRO A 27 -36.28 -51.12 -7.24
N VAL A 28 -37.30 -50.72 -8.00
CA VAL A 28 -38.52 -50.17 -7.43
C VAL A 28 -39.14 -51.31 -6.62
N HIS A 29 -38.98 -51.25 -5.29
CA HIS A 29 -39.74 -52.15 -4.42
C HIS A 29 -41.19 -51.73 -4.61
N GLY A 30 -41.96 -52.57 -5.31
CA GLY A 30 -43.38 -52.37 -5.41
C GLY A 30 -43.95 -52.33 -4.00
N ASP A 31 -44.67 -51.24 -3.69
CA ASP A 31 -45.46 -51.16 -2.49
C ASP A 31 -46.21 -52.51 -2.32
N ALA A 32 -46.26 -52.97 -1.06
CA ALA A 32 -46.86 -54.25 -0.71
C ALA A 32 -48.21 -54.42 -1.44
N ALA A 33 -48.17 -55.17 -2.55
CA ALA A 33 -49.38 -55.45 -3.32
C ALA A 33 -50.30 -56.28 -2.44
N LEU A 34 -51.41 -55.66 -2.02
CA LEU A 34 -52.47 -56.42 -1.37
C LEU A 34 -52.83 -57.59 -2.31
N ARG A 35 -52.59 -58.86 -1.87
CA ARG A 35 -53.02 -60.03 -2.58
C ARG A 35 -54.55 -60.08 -2.44
N VAL A 36 -55.26 -59.64 -3.46
CA VAL A 36 -56.72 -59.70 -3.53
C VAL A 36 -57.05 -60.97 -4.33
N PRO A 37 -57.87 -61.86 -3.81
CA PRO A 37 -58.12 -63.17 -4.45
C PRO A 37 -58.99 -63.11 -5.73
N PHE A 38 -59.61 -61.98 -6.05
CA PHE A 38 -60.45 -61.80 -7.26
C PHE A 38 -60.04 -60.59 -8.04
N LEU A 39 -59.15 -60.74 -8.99
CA LEU A 39 -58.64 -59.62 -9.82
C LEU A 39 -59.60 -59.34 -11.01
N ASP A 40 -60.44 -60.26 -11.43
CA ASP A 40 -61.25 -60.09 -12.61
C ASP A 40 -62.36 -59.03 -12.46
N ASP A 41 -62.88 -58.84 -11.28
CA ASP A 41 -63.92 -57.82 -11.02
C ASP A 41 -63.37 -56.35 -11.02
N PHE A 42 -62.06 -56.16 -10.94
CA PHE A 42 -61.43 -54.86 -10.95
C PHE A 42 -60.83 -54.52 -12.31
N SER A 43 -60.79 -55.43 -13.27
CA SER A 43 -60.19 -55.23 -14.58
C SER A 43 -60.99 -54.30 -15.49
N THR A 44 -62.30 -54.12 -15.23
CA THR A 44 -63.16 -53.24 -16.00
C THR A 44 -63.15 -51.77 -15.57
N ALA A 45 -62.62 -51.49 -14.37
CA ALA A 45 -62.55 -50.11 -13.85
C ALA A 45 -61.17 -49.45 -14.07
N ARG A 46 -60.19 -50.21 -14.53
CA ARG A 46 -58.85 -49.68 -14.77
C ARG A 46 -58.60 -49.53 -16.25
N GLY A 47 -59.01 -48.38 -16.79
CA GLY A 47 -58.41 -47.93 -18.03
C GLY A 47 -56.89 -48.08 -17.94
N GLU A 48 -56.27 -48.60 -18.98
CA GLU A 48 -54.84 -48.90 -19.13
C GLU A 48 -54.00 -47.73 -18.59
N THR A 49 -53.73 -47.77 -17.30
CA THR A 49 -52.60 -46.98 -16.75
C THR A 49 -51.33 -47.74 -17.07
N GLY A 50 -50.96 -47.79 -18.35
CA GLY A 50 -49.58 -48.05 -18.71
C GLY A 50 -48.66 -47.19 -17.86
N PRO A 51 -47.40 -47.57 -17.64
CA PRO A 51 -46.48 -46.76 -16.85
C PRO A 51 -46.56 -45.33 -17.38
N ALA A 52 -47.10 -44.43 -16.54
CA ALA A 52 -47.27 -43.02 -16.91
C ALA A 52 -45.95 -42.55 -17.52
N ALA A 53 -45.99 -42.23 -18.81
CA ALA A 53 -44.80 -41.75 -19.52
C ALA A 53 -44.25 -40.56 -18.70
N GLN A 54 -43.25 -40.86 -17.89
CA GLN A 54 -42.62 -39.85 -17.05
C GLN A 54 -42.11 -38.78 -18.00
N SER A 55 -42.75 -37.62 -17.97
CA SER A 55 -42.39 -36.49 -18.79
C SER A 55 -40.88 -36.22 -18.62
N PRO A 56 -40.09 -36.11 -19.71
CA PRO A 56 -38.64 -35.92 -19.62
C PRO A 56 -38.21 -34.56 -19.10
N TRP A 57 -39.16 -33.64 -18.85
CA TRP A 57 -38.88 -32.29 -18.46
C TRP A 57 -38.05 -32.17 -17.14
N PRO A 58 -38.24 -32.99 -16.09
CA PRO A 58 -37.42 -32.86 -14.88
C PRO A 58 -35.94 -33.20 -15.14
N LEU A 59 -35.66 -34.10 -16.08
CA LEU A 59 -34.28 -34.46 -16.49
C LEU A 59 -33.62 -33.28 -17.23
N TRP A 60 -34.35 -32.58 -18.08
CA TRP A 60 -33.83 -31.38 -18.77
C TRP A 60 -33.56 -30.26 -17.80
N VAL A 61 -34.42 -30.02 -16.82
CA VAL A 61 -34.21 -29.01 -15.76
C VAL A 61 -33.00 -29.38 -14.90
N ALA A 62 -32.86 -30.65 -14.51
CA ALA A 62 -31.71 -31.13 -13.75
C ALA A 62 -30.39 -30.98 -14.55
N ALA A 63 -30.42 -31.28 -15.85
CA ALA A 63 -29.26 -31.11 -16.74
C ALA A 63 -28.84 -29.64 -16.87
N MET A 64 -29.85 -28.76 -17.00
CA MET A 64 -29.60 -27.30 -17.06
C MET A 64 -29.04 -26.79 -15.74
N ALA A 65 -29.62 -27.21 -14.60
CA ALA A 65 -29.11 -26.84 -13.27
C ALA A 65 -27.68 -27.32 -13.07
N TRP A 66 -27.34 -28.53 -13.52
CA TRP A 66 -25.97 -29.06 -13.49
C TRP A 66 -25.00 -28.25 -14.34
N LEU A 67 -25.40 -27.90 -15.58
CA LEU A 67 -24.58 -27.06 -16.47
C LEU A 67 -24.28 -25.70 -15.83
N LEU A 68 -25.31 -25.06 -15.25
CA LEU A 68 -25.15 -23.79 -14.57
C LEU A 68 -24.28 -23.88 -13.30
N LEU A 69 -24.39 -25.03 -12.59
CA LEU A 69 -23.54 -25.28 -11.42
C LEU A 69 -22.06 -25.39 -11.83
N ILE A 70 -21.79 -26.17 -12.90
CA ILE A 70 -20.42 -26.28 -13.44
C ILE A 70 -19.92 -24.91 -13.91
N ALA A 71 -20.77 -24.14 -14.63
CA ALA A 71 -20.43 -22.79 -15.06
C ALA A 71 -20.12 -21.85 -13.87
N ALA A 72 -20.83 -21.99 -12.75
CA ALA A 72 -20.53 -21.26 -11.51
C ALA A 72 -19.20 -21.70 -10.89
N LEU A 73 -18.95 -23.02 -10.84
CA LEU A 73 -17.73 -23.60 -10.28
C LEU A 73 -16.47 -23.21 -11.06
N THR A 74 -16.57 -22.99 -12.39
CA THR A 74 -15.44 -22.53 -13.20
C THR A 74 -15.03 -21.09 -12.86
N ARG A 75 -15.75 -20.41 -11.95
CA ARG A 75 -15.52 -19.02 -11.50
C ARG A 75 -15.30 -18.07 -12.67
N PRO A 76 -16.32 -17.81 -13.47
CA PRO A 76 -16.22 -16.78 -14.52
C PRO A 76 -15.94 -15.42 -13.88
N GLN A 77 -14.91 -14.74 -14.41
CA GLN A 77 -14.45 -13.44 -13.95
C GLN A 77 -14.40 -12.48 -15.12
N TRP A 78 -14.81 -11.25 -14.86
CA TRP A 78 -14.61 -10.14 -15.79
C TRP A 78 -13.39 -9.35 -15.37
N LEU A 79 -12.34 -9.37 -16.18
CA LEU A 79 -11.16 -8.55 -16.00
C LEU A 79 -11.47 -7.14 -16.50
N GLY A 80 -11.43 -6.16 -15.60
CA GLY A 80 -11.50 -4.75 -15.92
C GLY A 80 -10.26 -4.26 -16.65
N ASP A 81 -10.26 -2.97 -17.00
CA ASP A 81 -9.10 -2.32 -17.59
C ASP A 81 -7.94 -2.29 -16.59
N ALA A 82 -6.72 -2.41 -17.11
CA ALA A 82 -5.55 -2.31 -16.28
C ALA A 82 -5.44 -0.90 -15.69
N ILE A 83 -5.51 -0.79 -14.37
CA ILE A 83 -5.25 0.46 -13.66
C ILE A 83 -3.76 0.44 -13.31
N GLU A 84 -3.02 1.43 -13.79
CA GLU A 84 -1.64 1.64 -13.38
C GLU A 84 -1.65 2.13 -11.93
N LEU A 85 -1.19 1.26 -11.02
CA LEU A 85 -0.87 1.68 -9.67
C LEU A 85 0.61 2.06 -9.67
N PRO A 86 0.98 3.30 -9.39
CA PRO A 86 2.37 3.65 -9.13
C PRO A 86 2.81 2.90 -7.87
N VAL A 87 3.61 1.85 -8.00
CA VAL A 87 3.88 0.91 -6.90
C VAL A 87 5.29 1.03 -6.36
N SER A 88 6.18 1.75 -6.97
CA SER A 88 7.52 1.89 -6.39
C SER A 88 8.10 3.28 -6.57
N GLY A 89 7.65 4.18 -5.72
CA GLY A 89 8.42 5.35 -5.39
C GLY A 89 9.53 5.01 -4.41
N ARG A 90 10.41 5.95 -4.16
CA ARG A 90 11.45 5.84 -3.15
C ARG A 90 10.87 5.95 -1.75
N ASP A 91 11.60 5.42 -0.79
CA ASP A 91 11.34 5.56 0.63
C ASP A 91 12.19 6.69 1.18
N LEU A 92 11.63 7.90 1.14
CA LEU A 92 12.30 9.13 1.53
C LEU A 92 11.95 9.48 2.99
N MET A 93 12.95 9.49 3.85
CA MET A 93 12.81 9.99 5.22
C MET A 93 13.43 11.38 5.31
N LEU A 94 12.64 12.37 5.72
CA LEU A 94 13.11 13.71 6.03
C LEU A 94 13.44 13.76 7.53
N ALA A 95 14.66 14.14 7.89
CA ALA A 95 15.04 14.43 9.28
C ALA A 95 15.31 15.94 9.39
N VAL A 96 14.50 16.63 10.18
CA VAL A 96 14.54 18.09 10.32
C VAL A 96 14.93 18.45 11.75
N ASP A 97 15.95 19.28 11.85
CA ASP A 97 16.45 19.85 13.10
C ASP A 97 15.46 20.89 13.66
N LEU A 98 15.11 20.73 14.94
CA LEU A 98 14.28 21.66 15.71
C LEU A 98 15.05 22.25 16.91
N SER A 99 16.37 22.15 16.91
CA SER A 99 17.22 22.71 17.98
C SER A 99 17.12 24.22 18.06
N GLY A 100 17.65 24.79 19.14
CA GLY A 100 17.57 26.23 19.39
C GLY A 100 18.31 27.07 18.34
N SER A 101 19.32 26.55 17.64
CA SER A 101 20.06 27.24 16.59
C SER A 101 19.21 27.55 15.35
N MET A 102 18.15 26.77 15.10
CA MET A 102 17.21 27.00 14.01
C MET A 102 16.34 28.27 14.18
N GLU A 103 16.42 28.94 15.35
CA GLU A 103 15.74 30.23 15.63
C GLU A 103 16.42 31.43 14.98
N VAL A 104 17.68 31.29 14.53
CA VAL A 104 18.45 32.38 13.94
C VAL A 104 17.75 32.88 12.65
N GLU A 105 17.51 34.21 12.60
CA GLU A 105 16.86 34.88 11.47
C GLU A 105 17.93 35.38 10.47
N ASP A 106 18.51 34.48 9.71
CA ASP A 106 19.54 34.75 8.71
C ASP A 106 19.12 34.40 7.27
N PHE A 107 17.87 33.94 7.09
CA PHE A 107 17.27 33.64 5.78
C PHE A 107 16.29 34.75 5.34
N GLN A 108 16.11 34.87 4.02
CA GLN A 108 15.12 35.79 3.44
C GLN A 108 14.03 35.01 2.70
N TRP A 109 12.77 35.34 2.98
CA TRP A 109 11.61 34.84 2.27
C TRP A 109 10.66 35.99 1.94
N GLN A 110 10.34 36.19 0.65
CA GLN A 110 9.46 37.27 0.16
C GLN A 110 9.89 38.67 0.61
N GLY A 111 11.20 38.87 0.82
CA GLY A 111 11.75 40.16 1.24
C GLY A 111 11.80 40.40 2.75
N GLU A 112 11.28 39.47 3.54
CA GLU A 112 11.33 39.48 5.01
C GLU A 112 12.41 38.52 5.53
N LEU A 113 13.04 38.86 6.65
CA LEU A 113 13.93 37.99 7.38
C LEU A 113 13.09 36.94 8.12
N VAL A 114 13.45 35.67 7.93
CA VAL A 114 12.81 34.52 8.56
C VAL A 114 13.86 33.65 9.24
N ASN A 115 13.44 32.88 10.25
CA ASN A 115 14.33 31.92 10.87
C ASN A 115 14.58 30.71 9.95
N ARG A 116 15.63 29.94 10.25
CA ARG A 116 16.06 28.77 9.47
C ARG A 116 14.98 27.72 9.35
N LEU A 117 14.21 27.46 10.45
CA LEU A 117 13.12 26.52 10.43
C LEU A 117 12.00 26.92 9.47
N VAL A 118 11.61 28.20 9.45
CA VAL A 118 10.58 28.71 8.53
C VAL A 118 11.03 28.54 7.08
N ALA A 119 12.27 28.93 6.76
CA ALA A 119 12.83 28.73 5.42
C ALA A 119 12.83 27.25 5.02
N THR A 120 13.25 26.37 5.93
CA THR A 120 13.24 24.91 5.73
C THR A 120 11.83 24.39 5.46
N LYS A 121 10.83 24.78 6.26
CA LYS A 121 9.44 24.37 6.08
C LYS A 121 8.87 24.75 4.73
N VAL A 122 9.11 25.98 4.31
CA VAL A 122 8.60 26.49 3.02
C VAL A 122 9.18 25.68 1.86
N VAL A 123 10.49 25.53 1.82
CA VAL A 123 11.19 24.85 0.71
C VAL A 123 10.92 23.34 0.73
N ALA A 124 10.97 22.70 1.91
CA ALA A 124 10.66 21.27 2.05
C ALA A 124 9.21 20.95 1.72
N SER A 125 8.26 21.86 2.00
CA SER A 125 6.86 21.68 1.58
C SER A 125 6.74 21.60 0.06
N GLY A 126 7.41 22.47 -0.68
CA GLY A 126 7.45 22.42 -2.13
C GLY A 126 8.10 21.14 -2.68
N PHE A 127 9.12 20.61 -2.01
CA PHE A 127 9.72 19.33 -2.34
C PHE A 127 8.73 18.17 -2.11
N ILE A 128 8.07 18.13 -0.94
CA ILE A 128 7.05 17.13 -0.61
C ILE A 128 5.94 17.10 -1.67
N ASP A 129 5.46 18.26 -2.11
CA ASP A 129 4.41 18.38 -3.13
C ASP A 129 4.81 17.76 -4.47
N ARG A 130 6.10 17.83 -4.86
CA ARG A 130 6.60 17.27 -6.11
C ARG A 130 6.82 15.75 -6.08
N ARG A 131 6.92 15.12 -4.90
CA ARG A 131 7.23 13.69 -4.73
C ARG A 131 6.00 12.80 -4.90
N THR A 132 5.39 12.88 -6.08
CA THR A 132 4.24 12.03 -6.44
C THR A 132 4.70 10.59 -6.67
N GLY A 133 4.14 9.63 -5.92
CA GLY A 133 4.50 8.22 -6.02
C GLY A 133 5.53 7.74 -4.99
N ASP A 134 6.29 8.65 -4.34
CA ASP A 134 7.20 8.30 -3.25
C ASP A 134 6.46 8.10 -1.93
N ARG A 135 7.01 7.27 -1.05
CA ARG A 135 6.62 7.21 0.36
C ARG A 135 7.50 8.17 1.15
N LEU A 136 6.86 9.09 1.84
CA LEU A 136 7.54 10.09 2.65
C LEU A 136 7.34 9.80 4.13
N GLY A 137 8.38 9.94 4.92
CA GLY A 137 8.33 9.92 6.37
C GLY A 137 9.02 11.16 6.95
N LEU A 138 8.70 11.50 8.19
CA LEU A 138 9.24 12.67 8.87
C LEU A 138 9.81 12.30 10.23
N ILE A 139 11.07 12.59 10.43
CA ILE A 139 11.76 12.57 11.72
C ILE A 139 12.00 14.03 12.13
N LEU A 140 11.62 14.37 13.34
CA LEU A 140 11.94 15.64 13.96
C LEU A 140 12.97 15.37 15.06
N PHE A 141 14.05 16.15 15.11
CA PHE A 141 15.06 15.94 16.11
C PHE A 141 15.59 17.25 16.71
N GLY A 142 16.08 17.16 17.89
CA GLY A 142 16.74 18.16 18.70
C GLY A 142 17.59 17.40 19.69
N GLN A 143 17.38 17.55 20.99
CA GLN A 143 18.04 16.74 22.03
C GLN A 143 17.72 15.25 21.93
N GLN A 144 16.57 14.90 21.35
CA GLN A 144 16.14 13.53 21.02
C GLN A 144 15.54 13.50 19.61
N ALA A 145 15.50 12.31 19.00
CA ALA A 145 14.90 12.10 17.69
C ALA A 145 13.54 11.40 17.82
N TYR A 146 12.53 11.93 17.13
CA TYR A 146 11.17 11.43 17.13
C TYR A 146 10.70 11.12 15.71
N LEU A 147 10.06 9.97 15.54
CA LEU A 147 9.33 9.67 14.32
C LEU A 147 7.99 10.39 14.35
N GLN A 148 7.88 11.49 13.64
CA GLN A 148 6.65 12.27 13.54
C GLN A 148 5.65 11.61 12.59
N THR A 149 6.13 11.09 11.45
CA THR A 149 5.31 10.37 10.49
C THR A 149 6.07 9.16 9.96
N PRO A 150 5.51 7.96 10.01
CA PRO A 150 6.07 6.81 9.31
C PRO A 150 5.95 7.01 7.80
N LEU A 151 6.64 6.17 7.01
CA LEU A 151 6.53 6.20 5.55
C LEU A 151 5.08 6.06 5.09
N THR A 152 4.60 7.04 4.36
CA THR A 152 3.24 7.12 3.82
C THR A 152 3.23 7.76 2.43
N PHE A 153 2.24 7.43 1.62
CA PHE A 153 1.94 8.12 0.36
C PHE A 153 1.15 9.42 0.57
N ASP A 154 0.65 9.65 1.79
CA ASP A 154 -0.10 10.87 2.14
C ASP A 154 0.85 12.03 2.39
N ARG A 155 1.22 12.71 1.31
CA ARG A 155 2.12 13.87 1.30
C ARG A 155 1.53 15.06 2.05
N GLU A 156 0.21 15.22 2.00
CA GLU A 156 -0.44 16.37 2.65
C GLU A 156 -0.32 16.27 4.17
N THR A 157 -0.52 15.07 4.73
CA THR A 157 -0.30 14.84 6.17
C THR A 157 1.16 15.07 6.57
N VAL A 158 2.14 14.60 5.78
CA VAL A 158 3.57 14.84 6.07
C VAL A 158 3.89 16.33 6.06
N LYS A 159 3.42 17.05 5.04
CA LYS A 159 3.57 18.50 4.91
C LYS A 159 2.93 19.27 6.07
N GLN A 160 1.71 18.92 6.42
CA GLN A 160 1.01 19.57 7.54
C GLN A 160 1.77 19.39 8.85
N LEU A 161 2.21 18.16 9.18
CA LEU A 161 2.98 17.87 10.39
C LEU A 161 4.34 18.58 10.41
N LEU A 162 4.98 18.74 9.24
CA LEU A 162 6.18 19.56 9.12
C LEU A 162 5.88 21.04 9.41
N LEU A 163 4.79 21.59 8.87
CA LEU A 163 4.39 22.99 9.08
C LEU A 163 4.00 23.27 10.55
N GLU A 164 3.42 22.30 11.24
CA GLU A 164 3.04 22.39 12.65
C GLU A 164 4.22 22.24 13.62
N SER A 165 5.38 21.73 13.15
CA SER A 165 6.57 21.57 14.00
C SER A 165 7.03 22.92 14.58
N ALA A 166 7.66 22.93 15.73
CA ALA A 166 8.13 24.15 16.39
C ALA A 166 9.53 23.94 16.97
N ILE A 167 10.33 25.02 17.00
CA ILE A 167 11.64 25.04 17.63
C ILE A 167 11.52 24.63 19.09
N GLY A 168 12.43 23.77 19.55
CA GLY A 168 12.48 23.29 20.91
C GLY A 168 11.49 22.15 21.23
N LEU A 169 10.63 21.72 20.29
CA LEU A 169 9.72 20.60 20.48
C LEU A 169 10.46 19.29 20.80
N ALA A 170 11.65 19.12 20.21
CA ALA A 170 12.53 17.97 20.43
C ALA A 170 13.70 18.28 21.38
N GLY A 171 13.66 19.40 22.11
CA GLY A 171 14.75 19.94 22.91
C GLY A 171 15.58 20.98 22.20
N LYS A 172 16.56 21.60 22.90
CA LYS A 172 17.35 22.72 22.36
C LYS A 172 18.67 22.31 21.75
N GLU A 173 19.17 21.14 22.08
CA GLU A 173 20.43 20.55 21.60
C GLU A 173 20.19 19.77 20.30
N THR A 174 21.24 19.20 19.69
CA THR A 174 21.19 18.57 18.36
C THR A 174 21.73 17.15 18.42
N ALA A 175 20.86 16.13 18.24
CA ALA A 175 21.21 14.70 18.27
C ALA A 175 21.16 14.09 16.84
N ILE A 176 22.17 14.40 16.03
CA ILE A 176 22.27 13.93 14.62
C ILE A 176 22.38 12.40 14.58
N GLY A 177 23.22 11.81 15.44
CA GLY A 177 23.43 10.35 15.46
C GLY A 177 22.15 9.57 15.75
N ASP A 178 21.33 10.05 16.68
CA ASP A 178 20.05 9.42 17.04
C ASP A 178 19.03 9.54 15.90
N ALA A 179 19.00 10.66 15.18
CA ALA A 179 18.14 10.87 14.01
C ALA A 179 18.49 9.86 12.89
N ILE A 180 19.77 9.68 12.58
CA ILE A 180 20.26 8.69 11.62
C ILE A 180 19.92 7.28 12.10
N GLY A 181 20.20 6.94 13.38
CA GLY A 181 19.90 5.64 13.97
C GLY A 181 18.41 5.29 13.91
N LEU A 182 17.53 6.27 14.15
CA LEU A 182 16.09 6.12 14.02
C LEU A 182 15.68 5.87 12.56
N ALA A 183 16.26 6.58 11.59
CA ALA A 183 16.02 6.37 10.17
C ALA A 183 16.44 4.96 9.73
N VAL A 184 17.63 4.51 10.13
CA VAL A 184 18.09 3.14 9.85
C VAL A 184 17.12 2.10 10.39
N LYS A 185 16.67 2.26 11.65
CA LYS A 185 15.70 1.35 12.28
C LYS A 185 14.39 1.28 11.51
N ARG A 186 13.93 2.38 10.92
CA ARG A 186 12.64 2.47 10.21
C ARG A 186 12.73 2.01 8.77
N LEU A 187 13.89 2.17 8.13
CA LEU A 187 14.08 1.87 6.71
C LEU A 187 14.68 0.48 6.43
N ARG A 188 15.30 -0.18 7.42
CA ARG A 188 16.03 -1.44 7.22
C ARG A 188 15.21 -2.58 6.59
N ASP A 189 13.89 -2.59 6.81
CA ASP A 189 13.00 -3.66 6.33
C ASP A 189 12.41 -3.34 4.94
N HIS A 190 12.79 -2.20 4.33
CA HIS A 190 12.40 -1.75 3.01
C HIS A 190 13.41 -2.17 1.93
N PRO A 191 13.10 -2.10 0.63
CA PRO A 191 14.05 -2.43 -0.45
C PRO A 191 15.29 -1.53 -0.41
N VAL A 192 16.49 -2.10 -0.54
CA VAL A 192 17.77 -1.37 -0.38
C VAL A 192 17.89 -0.19 -1.36
N ASN A 193 17.45 -0.37 -2.61
CA ASN A 193 17.61 0.64 -3.65
C ASN A 193 16.66 1.85 -3.50
N SER A 194 15.68 1.78 -2.58
CA SER A 194 14.70 2.85 -2.37
C SER A 194 14.94 3.69 -1.14
N ARG A 195 15.91 3.32 -0.27
CA ARG A 195 16.12 3.94 1.05
C ARG A 195 16.92 5.22 0.96
N VAL A 196 16.31 6.34 1.26
CA VAL A 196 16.98 7.64 1.28
C VAL A 196 16.62 8.41 2.55
N LEU A 197 17.62 9.00 3.19
CA LEU A 197 17.48 9.95 4.28
C LEU A 197 17.97 11.32 3.82
N ILE A 198 17.17 12.35 4.01
CA ILE A 198 17.56 13.75 3.84
C ILE A 198 17.62 14.38 5.23
N LEU A 199 18.83 14.68 5.68
CA LEU A 199 19.11 15.25 7.00
C LEU A 199 19.38 16.74 6.87
N LEU A 200 18.59 17.57 7.54
CA LEU A 200 18.71 19.02 7.57
C LEU A 200 19.08 19.46 8.98
N THR A 201 20.20 20.16 9.12
CA THR A 201 20.69 20.71 10.38
C THR A 201 21.51 21.98 10.14
N ASP A 202 21.61 22.81 11.15
CA ASP A 202 22.40 24.04 11.14
C ASP A 202 23.55 24.04 12.16
N GLY A 203 23.76 22.90 12.87
CA GLY A 203 24.72 22.81 13.94
C GLY A 203 25.61 21.57 13.91
N ALA A 204 26.40 21.43 14.95
CA ALA A 204 27.15 20.23 15.26
C ALA A 204 26.32 19.29 16.17
N ASN A 205 26.70 18.02 16.25
CA ASN A 205 26.10 17.10 17.21
C ASN A 205 26.48 17.48 18.64
N THR A 206 25.52 17.87 19.46
CA THR A 206 25.73 18.31 20.86
C THR A 206 25.03 17.39 21.88
N ALA A 207 24.14 16.49 21.42
CA ALA A 207 23.36 15.57 22.25
C ALA A 207 23.21 14.21 21.57
N GLY A 208 22.45 13.32 22.20
CA GLY A 208 22.14 11.98 21.72
C GLY A 208 23.09 10.91 22.28
N GLU A 209 22.67 9.65 22.17
CA GLU A 209 23.43 8.50 22.65
C GLU A 209 24.31 7.88 21.57
N VAL A 210 23.98 8.11 20.30
CA VAL A 210 24.66 7.51 19.15
C VAL A 210 25.62 8.52 18.52
N ASP A 211 26.89 8.12 18.35
CA ASP A 211 27.87 8.89 17.60
C ASP A 211 27.44 9.01 16.11
N PRO A 212 27.43 10.22 15.53
CA PRO A 212 26.96 10.43 14.15
C PRO A 212 27.72 9.64 13.09
N LEU A 213 29.04 9.47 13.24
CA LEU A 213 29.86 8.71 12.29
C LEU A 213 29.56 7.21 12.37
N LYS A 214 29.40 6.69 13.59
CA LYS A 214 28.97 5.28 13.78
C LYS A 214 27.56 5.04 13.24
N ALA A 215 26.64 6.00 13.44
CA ALA A 215 25.31 5.92 12.85
C ALA A 215 25.37 5.89 11.31
N ALA A 216 26.25 6.68 10.69
CA ALA A 216 26.46 6.69 9.26
C ALA A 216 27.07 5.37 8.73
N GLU A 217 28.00 4.76 9.45
CA GLU A 217 28.53 3.42 9.12
C GLU A 217 27.42 2.36 9.15
N LEU A 218 26.56 2.38 10.17
CA LEU A 218 25.40 1.48 10.27
C LEU A 218 24.41 1.73 9.12
N ALA A 219 24.19 2.99 8.75
CA ALA A 219 23.34 3.37 7.62
C ALA A 219 23.89 2.83 6.29
N ALA A 220 25.19 3.01 6.04
CA ALA A 220 25.86 2.47 4.87
C ALA A 220 25.75 0.94 4.80
N GLY A 221 26.00 0.25 5.94
CA GLY A 221 25.84 -1.21 6.05
C GLY A 221 24.39 -1.70 5.81
N ALA A 222 23.40 -0.85 6.12
CA ALA A 222 22.01 -1.10 5.85
C ALA A 222 21.56 -0.69 4.42
N GLY A 223 22.46 -0.14 3.60
CA GLY A 223 22.14 0.37 2.26
C GLY A 223 21.24 1.63 2.27
N LEU A 224 21.28 2.41 3.34
CA LEU A 224 20.60 3.69 3.46
C LEU A 224 21.50 4.81 2.93
N LYS A 225 21.06 5.51 1.89
CA LYS A 225 21.74 6.67 1.34
C LYS A 225 21.36 7.92 2.12
N ILE A 226 22.35 8.69 2.57
CA ILE A 226 22.11 9.90 3.37
C ILE A 226 22.57 11.13 2.59
N TYR A 227 21.65 12.04 2.36
CA TYR A 227 21.95 13.41 1.93
C TYR A 227 21.92 14.33 3.14
N THR A 228 22.99 15.09 3.34
CA THR A 228 23.07 16.03 4.43
C THR A 228 23.04 17.46 3.91
N ILE A 229 22.20 18.32 4.51
CA ILE A 229 22.06 19.72 4.14
C ILE A 229 22.39 20.56 5.37
N GLY A 230 23.53 21.26 5.30
CA GLY A 230 23.92 22.25 6.29
C GLY A 230 23.25 23.59 5.98
N ILE A 231 22.51 24.15 6.95
CA ILE A 231 21.71 25.35 6.77
C ILE A 231 22.34 26.54 7.54
N GLY A 232 22.36 27.71 6.94
CA GLY A 232 22.73 28.96 7.60
C GLY A 232 23.58 29.89 6.74
N ALA A 233 23.42 31.20 6.90
CA ALA A 233 24.16 32.18 6.16
C ALA A 233 25.63 32.24 6.60
N ASP A 234 26.52 32.68 5.70
CA ASP A 234 27.93 32.86 6.03
C ASP A 234 28.16 34.20 6.81
N GLU A 235 27.31 35.20 6.56
CA GLU A 235 27.41 36.51 7.19
C GLU A 235 26.02 37.04 7.58
N MET A 236 25.90 37.57 8.78
CA MET A 236 24.74 38.32 9.27
C MET A 236 25.16 39.66 9.84
N VAL A 237 24.38 40.72 9.55
CA VAL A 237 24.61 42.05 10.08
C VAL A 237 23.80 42.23 11.35
N VAL A 238 24.47 42.22 12.49
CA VAL A 238 23.86 42.50 13.80
C VAL A 238 24.01 43.98 14.12
N ARG A 239 22.89 44.66 14.36
CA ARG A 239 22.86 46.05 14.83
C ARG A 239 22.99 46.10 16.36
N SER A 240 23.97 46.83 16.85
CA SER A 240 24.20 47.07 18.28
C SER A 240 24.10 48.59 18.56
N LEU A 241 23.94 48.94 19.82
CA LEU A 241 23.97 50.34 20.27
C LEU A 241 25.27 51.08 19.90
N PHE A 242 26.34 50.32 19.63
CA PHE A 242 27.68 50.88 19.28
C PHE A 242 28.04 50.75 17.78
N GLY A 243 27.04 50.38 16.91
CA GLY A 243 27.27 50.26 15.48
C GLY A 243 26.79 48.92 14.90
N THR A 244 27.11 48.68 13.64
CA THR A 244 26.81 47.44 12.93
C THR A 244 28.04 46.52 12.94
N ARG A 245 27.85 45.24 13.30
CA ARG A 245 28.88 44.21 13.26
C ARG A 245 28.45 43.10 12.33
N ARG A 246 29.37 42.63 11.49
CA ARG A 246 29.17 41.38 10.74
C ARG A 246 29.62 40.21 11.60
N VAL A 247 28.77 39.20 11.71
CA VAL A 247 29.05 37.95 12.42
C VAL A 247 28.73 36.80 11.49
N ASN A 248 29.44 35.68 11.65
CA ASN A 248 29.10 34.45 10.99
C ASN A 248 28.11 33.67 11.89
N PRO A 249 26.85 33.57 11.52
CA PRO A 249 25.85 32.87 12.33
C PRO A 249 25.96 31.33 12.27
N SER A 250 26.77 30.80 11.36
CA SER A 250 26.94 29.37 11.11
C SER A 250 28.29 28.82 11.57
N GLN A 251 28.97 29.51 12.51
CA GLN A 251 30.28 29.07 13.01
C GLN A 251 30.24 27.69 13.72
N ASP A 252 29.07 27.29 14.24
CA ASP A 252 28.87 26.05 14.96
C ASP A 252 28.49 24.88 14.02
N LEU A 253 28.35 25.13 12.72
CA LEU A 253 28.03 24.08 11.76
C LEU A 253 29.25 23.19 11.46
N ASP A 254 29.18 21.90 11.79
CA ASP A 254 30.23 20.93 11.50
C ASP A 254 30.08 20.32 10.09
N GLU A 255 30.46 21.10 9.08
CA GLU A 255 30.42 20.66 7.68
C GLU A 255 31.27 19.41 7.42
N LYS A 256 32.37 19.22 8.16
CA LYS A 256 33.26 18.08 7.99
C LYS A 256 32.55 16.78 8.37
N THR A 257 31.91 16.74 9.52
CA THR A 257 31.15 15.58 9.98
C THR A 257 29.96 15.30 9.04
N LEU A 258 29.21 16.33 8.63
CA LEU A 258 28.07 16.17 7.70
C LEU A 258 28.51 15.63 6.34
N ARG A 259 29.64 16.09 5.82
CA ARG A 259 30.23 15.59 4.57
C ARG A 259 30.64 14.13 4.69
N THR A 260 31.30 13.76 5.81
CA THR A 260 31.72 12.39 6.05
C THR A 260 30.52 11.45 6.15
N ILE A 261 29.44 11.87 6.84
CA ILE A 261 28.18 11.10 6.95
C ILE A 261 27.60 10.81 5.56
N ALA A 262 27.49 11.85 4.73
CA ALA A 262 26.94 11.72 3.39
C ALA A 262 27.79 10.81 2.50
N GLU A 263 29.09 11.06 2.41
CA GLU A 263 30.03 10.31 1.56
C GLU A 263 30.13 8.84 1.97
N SER A 264 30.16 8.52 3.26
CA SER A 264 30.24 7.15 3.74
C SER A 264 29.00 6.30 3.41
N SER A 265 27.84 6.93 3.25
CA SER A 265 26.57 6.28 2.89
C SER A 265 26.25 6.31 1.39
N GLY A 266 27.15 6.86 0.56
CA GLY A 266 26.92 7.01 -0.89
C GLY A 266 26.00 8.16 -1.30
N GLY A 267 25.71 9.07 -0.37
CA GLY A 267 25.00 10.31 -0.65
C GLY A 267 25.92 11.51 -0.88
N ARG A 268 25.40 12.70 -0.64
CA ARG A 268 26.15 13.97 -0.87
C ARG A 268 25.81 15.01 0.16
N TYR A 269 26.81 15.82 0.55
CA TYR A 269 26.65 17.00 1.39
C TYR A 269 26.33 18.22 0.54
N PHE A 270 25.41 19.05 1.04
CA PHE A 270 25.04 20.34 0.45
C PHE A 270 25.09 21.44 1.52
N ARG A 271 25.41 22.64 1.09
CA ARG A 271 25.37 23.85 1.92
C ARG A 271 24.31 24.80 1.41
N ALA A 272 23.37 25.18 2.25
CA ALA A 272 22.35 26.18 1.96
C ALA A 272 22.60 27.46 2.78
N ARG A 273 22.97 28.54 2.11
CA ARG A 273 23.23 29.85 2.72
C ARG A 273 22.05 30.78 2.68
N ASP A 274 21.15 30.51 1.77
CA ASP A 274 19.89 31.22 1.59
C ASP A 274 18.78 30.32 1.09
N THR A 275 17.57 30.87 0.99
CA THR A 275 16.38 30.12 0.56
C THR A 275 16.47 29.65 -0.88
N GLN A 276 17.17 30.39 -1.75
CA GLN A 276 17.32 30.03 -3.18
C GLN A 276 18.27 28.85 -3.34
N GLU A 277 19.42 28.84 -2.63
CA GLU A 277 20.33 27.70 -2.61
C GLU A 277 19.63 26.45 -2.06
N LEU A 278 18.83 26.58 -0.98
CA LEU A 278 18.06 25.48 -0.42
C LEU A 278 17.06 24.91 -1.45
N GLU A 279 16.38 25.77 -2.20
CA GLU A 279 15.46 25.34 -3.26
C GLU A 279 16.21 24.63 -4.40
N GLN A 280 17.39 25.13 -4.81
CA GLN A 280 18.22 24.47 -5.82
C GLN A 280 18.71 23.11 -5.37
N ILE A 281 19.08 22.95 -4.08
CA ILE A 281 19.48 21.66 -3.51
C ILE A 281 18.33 20.65 -3.60
N TYR A 282 17.12 21.04 -3.25
CA TYR A 282 15.98 20.14 -3.37
C TYR A 282 15.64 19.77 -4.83
N ARG A 283 15.81 20.70 -5.79
CA ARG A 283 15.68 20.38 -7.22
C ARG A 283 16.75 19.36 -7.66
N LEU A 284 17.99 19.54 -7.19
CA LEU A 284 19.06 18.60 -7.48
C LEU A 284 18.79 17.22 -6.85
N LEU A 285 18.19 17.17 -5.67
CA LEU A 285 17.75 15.90 -5.06
C LEU A 285 16.64 15.24 -5.88
N ASP A 286 15.73 16.00 -6.51
CA ASP A 286 14.74 15.47 -7.45
C ASP A 286 15.42 14.79 -8.67
N GLU A 287 16.54 15.35 -9.15
CA GLU A 287 17.33 14.77 -10.27
C GLU A 287 18.18 13.55 -9.84
N LEU A 288 18.78 13.59 -8.64
CA LEU A 288 19.63 12.51 -8.12
C LEU A 288 18.84 11.28 -7.72
N GLU A 289 17.62 11.48 -7.23
CA GLU A 289 16.71 10.44 -6.80
C GLU A 289 15.37 10.58 -7.55
N PRO A 290 15.35 10.23 -8.85
CA PRO A 290 14.13 10.33 -9.64
C PRO A 290 13.06 9.37 -9.10
N VAL A 291 11.81 9.75 -9.28
CA VAL A 291 10.67 8.86 -8.99
C VAL A 291 10.73 7.70 -9.97
N ASP A 292 10.98 6.48 -9.48
CA ASP A 292 10.93 5.27 -10.30
C ASP A 292 9.45 4.92 -10.54
N GLU A 293 8.95 5.20 -11.73
CA GLU A 293 7.63 4.78 -12.20
C GLU A 293 7.65 3.28 -12.61
N GLU A 294 7.90 2.37 -11.69
CA GLU A 294 7.50 0.98 -11.93
C GLU A 294 5.98 0.88 -11.80
N SER A 295 5.28 1.04 -12.89
CA SER A 295 3.84 0.84 -12.95
C SER A 295 3.53 -0.66 -12.81
N ARG A 296 2.97 -1.07 -11.68
CA ARG A 296 2.31 -2.37 -11.57
C ARG A 296 0.87 -2.23 -12.06
N TYR A 297 0.55 -2.99 -13.10
CA TYR A 297 -0.80 -3.06 -13.60
C TYR A 297 -1.66 -3.91 -12.67
N PHE A 298 -2.58 -3.29 -11.96
CA PHE A 298 -3.62 -3.99 -11.24
C PHE A 298 -4.87 -4.08 -12.12
N ARG A 299 -5.38 -5.29 -12.33
CA ARG A 299 -6.65 -5.48 -13.03
C ARG A 299 -7.72 -5.83 -12.01
N PRO A 300 -8.71 -4.96 -11.80
CA PRO A 300 -9.83 -5.29 -10.93
C PRO A 300 -10.59 -6.48 -11.51
N VAL A 301 -10.87 -7.46 -10.66
CA VAL A 301 -11.55 -8.69 -11.04
C VAL A 301 -12.96 -8.66 -10.49
N HIS A 302 -13.96 -8.67 -11.38
CA HIS A 302 -15.36 -8.82 -11.01
C HIS A 302 -15.79 -10.29 -11.13
N ALA A 303 -16.13 -10.90 -10.00
CA ALA A 303 -16.60 -12.28 -9.97
C ALA A 303 -18.06 -12.37 -10.48
N LEU A 304 -18.30 -13.19 -11.50
CA LEU A 304 -19.62 -13.39 -12.11
C LEU A 304 -20.30 -14.68 -11.66
N TYR A 305 -19.62 -15.53 -10.90
CA TYR A 305 -20.15 -16.85 -10.47
C TYR A 305 -21.47 -16.80 -9.66
N PRO A 306 -21.82 -15.72 -8.90
CA PRO A 306 -23.06 -15.69 -8.13
C PRO A 306 -24.31 -15.81 -9.02
N TRP A 307 -24.28 -15.30 -10.24
CA TRP A 307 -25.41 -15.32 -11.15
C TRP A 307 -25.77 -16.74 -11.64
N PRO A 308 -24.85 -17.51 -12.26
CA PRO A 308 -25.14 -18.88 -12.65
C PRO A 308 -25.41 -19.79 -11.44
N LEU A 309 -24.80 -19.54 -10.28
CA LEU A 309 -25.08 -20.28 -9.05
C LEU A 309 -26.52 -20.06 -8.57
N ALA A 310 -26.98 -18.82 -8.50
CA ALA A 310 -28.34 -18.48 -8.09
C ALA A 310 -29.37 -19.14 -9.03
N LEU A 311 -29.11 -19.08 -10.35
CA LEU A 311 -30.00 -19.68 -11.34
C LEU A 311 -30.01 -21.23 -11.22
N ALA A 312 -28.85 -21.85 -10.98
CA ALA A 312 -28.77 -23.30 -10.75
C ALA A 312 -29.60 -23.74 -9.54
N LEU A 313 -29.50 -23.01 -8.42
CA LEU A 313 -30.25 -23.28 -7.20
C LEU A 313 -31.76 -23.10 -7.40
N LEU A 314 -32.19 -22.06 -8.10
CA LEU A 314 -33.60 -21.84 -8.44
C LEU A 314 -34.17 -22.94 -9.32
N LEU A 315 -33.41 -23.44 -10.30
CA LEU A 315 -33.83 -24.53 -11.17
C LEU A 315 -33.82 -25.88 -10.48
N ALA A 316 -33.08 -26.07 -9.41
CA ALA A 316 -33.06 -27.30 -8.63
C ALA A 316 -34.32 -27.48 -7.74
N LEU A 317 -35.02 -26.40 -7.37
CA LEU A 317 -36.18 -26.44 -6.48
C LEU A 317 -37.42 -27.17 -7.08
N PRO A 318 -37.85 -26.93 -8.33
CA PRO A 318 -39.05 -27.60 -8.91
C PRO A 318 -38.96 -29.13 -8.96
N PRO A 319 -37.86 -29.74 -9.43
CA PRO A 319 -37.75 -31.23 -9.44
C PRO A 319 -37.83 -31.82 -8.04
N ILE A 320 -37.22 -31.16 -7.03
CA ILE A 320 -37.25 -31.64 -5.63
C ILE A 320 -38.69 -31.58 -5.10
N TRP A 321 -39.39 -30.46 -5.35
CA TRP A 321 -40.75 -30.28 -4.89
C TRP A 321 -41.73 -31.25 -5.51
N PHE A 322 -41.62 -31.55 -6.83
CA PHE A 322 -42.43 -32.54 -7.51
C PHE A 322 -42.15 -33.98 -7.03
N TYR A 323 -40.86 -34.31 -6.76
CA TYR A 323 -40.48 -35.58 -6.21
C TYR A 323 -41.08 -35.82 -4.81
N GLN A 324 -41.10 -34.81 -3.97
CA GLN A 324 -41.69 -34.89 -2.63
C GLN A 324 -43.22 -34.99 -2.64
N ARG A 325 -43.90 -34.39 -3.63
CA ARG A 325 -45.37 -34.51 -3.77
C ARG A 325 -45.81 -35.86 -4.34
N GLY A 326 -45.02 -36.44 -5.23
CA GLY A 326 -45.31 -37.78 -5.78
C GLY A 326 -45.09 -38.94 -4.81
N ASN A 327 -44.36 -38.70 -3.71
CA ASN A 327 -44.06 -39.70 -2.67
C ASN A 327 -44.86 -39.49 -1.38
N ARG A 328 -45.87 -38.65 -1.35
CA ARG A 328 -46.80 -38.58 -0.20
C ARG A 328 -47.89 -39.63 -0.39
N PRO A 329 -48.04 -40.56 0.58
CA PRO A 329 -49.06 -41.63 0.55
C PRO A 329 -50.49 -41.11 0.56
#